data_604045cb4ca3b6b0bbac635adc97b826
#
_entry.id   604045cb4ca3b6b0bbac635adc97b826
#
_cell.length_a   1.000
_cell.length_b   1.000
_cell.length_c   1.000
_cell.angle_alpha   90.00
_cell.angle_beta   90.00
_cell.angle_gamma   90.00
#
_symmetry.space_group_name_H-M   'P 1'
#
loop_
_entity.id
_entity.type
_entity.pdbx_description
1 polymer ?
#
loop_
_entity_poly.entity_id
_entity_poly.type
_entity_poly.pdbx_seq_one_letter_code
_entity_poly.pdbx_strand_id
1 'polypeptide(L)'
;MNGAQLLHDQGQSLWLDNITRDLLSSGTLARYVRELAVTGLTSNPTIFDHAIRNTAAYDIPITEKARAGKTAEALFFELALEDLVCAADLFRPIHERTNGVDGWVSLEVSPLLAYDAPDTLAAAKELFARAGRPNLLIKIPGTAQSLPAIEEAIFAGIPVNVTLLFSREQYLAAADAFMRGIERRIEAGLDPNVASVASLFVSRWDSAVAKRVPDNLANRLGIAIAMRTYGAACALLASQRWQRIHNRGGRAQRLLWASTGTKDPRVSAVLYATALAAPCTVNTMPEGTLKALAAHTESNELLPVDGGDCEMVLGQFARAGVDVDALAARLQVEGAESFVRSWDDLMAVISSKSATLRQERSASRVT
;
A
#
# COMPACT_ATOMS: atom_id res chain seq x y z
N MET A 1 -10.51 -8.16 24.61
CA MET A 1 -10.09 -7.26 23.51
C MET A 1 -9.41 -8.13 22.48
N ASN A 2 -9.66 -7.99 21.21
CA ASN A 2 -8.98 -8.78 20.18
C ASN A 2 -7.64 -8.12 19.81
N GLY A 3 -6.69 -8.87 19.23
CA GLY A 3 -5.35 -8.37 18.93
C GLY A 3 -5.33 -7.22 17.91
N ALA A 4 -6.30 -7.16 17.01
CA ALA A 4 -6.44 -6.03 16.08
C ALA A 4 -6.77 -4.73 16.85
N GLN A 5 -7.69 -4.79 17.79
CA GLN A 5 -8.00 -3.64 18.64
C GLN A 5 -6.82 -3.24 19.53
N LEU A 6 -6.06 -4.22 20.06
CA LEU A 6 -4.86 -3.94 20.86
C LEU A 6 -3.81 -3.15 20.06
N LEU A 7 -3.51 -3.56 18.82
CA LEU A 7 -2.59 -2.84 17.95
C LEU A 7 -3.08 -1.43 17.61
N HIS A 8 -4.38 -1.29 17.33
CA HIS A 8 -4.97 0.01 17.06
C HIS A 8 -4.86 0.94 18.28
N ASP A 9 -5.15 0.44 19.48
CA ASP A 9 -5.06 1.20 20.73
C ASP A 9 -3.61 1.58 21.09
N GLN A 10 -2.63 0.82 20.59
CA GLN A 10 -1.20 1.16 20.65
C GLN A 10 -0.79 2.24 19.63
N GLY A 11 -1.73 2.75 18.82
CA GLY A 11 -1.51 3.86 17.90
C GLY A 11 -1.08 3.45 16.49
N GLN A 12 -1.20 2.16 16.12
CA GLN A 12 -0.99 1.69 14.76
C GLN A 12 -2.32 1.59 14.01
N SER A 13 -2.42 2.18 12.82
CA SER A 13 -3.58 2.03 11.95
C SER A 13 -3.57 0.68 11.25
N LEU A 14 -4.70 0.00 11.21
CA LEU A 14 -4.84 -1.28 10.52
C LEU A 14 -5.61 -1.10 9.22
N TRP A 15 -4.94 -1.38 8.11
CA TRP A 15 -5.54 -1.33 6.78
C TRP A 15 -5.67 -2.73 6.20
N LEU A 16 -6.71 -2.96 5.44
CA LEU A 16 -6.93 -4.22 4.73
C LEU A 16 -6.21 -4.17 3.37
N ASP A 17 -5.37 -5.16 3.07
CA ASP A 17 -4.76 -5.32 1.74
C ASP A 17 -5.66 -6.22 0.87
N ASN A 18 -6.86 -5.74 0.61
CA ASN A 18 -7.85 -6.39 -0.23
C ASN A 18 -8.99 -5.44 -0.61
N ILE A 19 -9.53 -5.59 -1.83
CA ILE A 19 -10.79 -5.00 -2.25
C ILE A 19 -11.46 -5.90 -3.28
N THR A 20 -12.76 -6.17 -3.09
CA THR A 20 -13.64 -6.85 -4.05
C THR A 20 -15.04 -6.30 -3.95
N ARG A 21 -15.83 -6.38 -5.02
CA ARG A 21 -17.26 -6.02 -4.98
C ARG A 21 -18.02 -6.83 -3.94
N ASP A 22 -17.70 -8.10 -3.79
CA ASP A 22 -18.34 -8.97 -2.80
C ASP A 22 -18.02 -8.51 -1.37
N LEU A 23 -16.79 -8.08 -1.11
CA LEU A 23 -16.39 -7.54 0.20
C LEU A 23 -17.19 -6.27 0.57
N LEU A 24 -17.47 -5.43 -0.43
CA LEU A 24 -18.25 -4.21 -0.27
C LEU A 24 -19.75 -4.52 -0.13
N SER A 25 -20.33 -5.27 -1.07
CA SER A 25 -21.77 -5.52 -1.19
C SER A 25 -22.33 -6.41 -0.07
N SER A 26 -21.54 -7.36 0.42
CA SER A 26 -21.92 -8.22 1.56
C SER A 26 -21.91 -7.52 2.92
N GLY A 27 -21.39 -6.29 2.99
CA GLY A 27 -21.16 -5.57 4.25
C GLY A 27 -20.00 -6.12 5.09
N THR A 28 -19.19 -7.03 4.54
CA THR A 28 -18.04 -7.62 5.25
C THR A 28 -17.01 -6.56 5.60
N LEU A 29 -16.69 -5.63 4.68
CA LEU A 29 -15.76 -4.54 4.97
C LEU A 29 -16.28 -3.64 6.09
N ALA A 30 -17.58 -3.29 6.08
CA ALA A 30 -18.21 -2.52 7.15
C ALA A 30 -18.14 -3.23 8.51
N ARG A 31 -18.25 -4.56 8.51
CA ARG A 31 -18.06 -5.37 9.71
C ARG A 31 -16.63 -5.31 10.22
N TYR A 32 -15.61 -5.42 9.35
CA TYR A 32 -14.20 -5.31 9.74
C TYR A 32 -13.87 -3.94 10.32
N VAL A 33 -14.47 -2.89 9.79
CA VAL A 33 -14.36 -1.53 10.36
C VAL A 33 -14.86 -1.50 11.80
N ARG A 34 -16.03 -2.10 12.07
CA ARG A 34 -16.65 -2.06 13.41
C ARG A 34 -15.99 -3.00 14.42
N GLU A 35 -15.56 -4.19 13.98
CA GLU A 35 -15.21 -5.30 14.88
C GLU A 35 -13.70 -5.55 14.95
N LEU A 36 -12.93 -5.17 13.91
CA LEU A 36 -11.52 -5.47 13.79
C LEU A 36 -10.64 -4.22 13.66
N ALA A 37 -11.17 -3.05 14.01
CA ALA A 37 -10.46 -1.77 13.97
C ALA A 37 -9.80 -1.47 12.61
N VAL A 38 -10.37 -1.96 11.50
CA VAL A 38 -9.89 -1.63 10.17
C VAL A 38 -10.25 -0.18 9.84
N THR A 39 -9.23 0.62 9.52
CA THR A 39 -9.36 2.07 9.34
C THR A 39 -9.02 2.54 7.93
N GLY A 40 -8.67 1.64 7.03
CA GLY A 40 -8.38 1.94 5.63
C GLY A 40 -8.14 0.68 4.81
N LEU A 41 -7.80 0.85 3.55
CA LEU A 41 -7.41 -0.27 2.69
C LEU A 41 -6.38 0.12 1.60
N THR A 42 -5.66 -0.90 1.13
CA THR A 42 -4.78 -0.82 -0.03
C THR A 42 -5.25 -1.78 -1.12
N SER A 43 -5.01 -1.38 -2.37
CA SER A 43 -5.19 -2.22 -3.54
C SER A 43 -3.90 -2.30 -4.37
N ASN A 44 -3.85 -3.26 -5.26
CA ASN A 44 -2.79 -3.43 -6.26
C ASN A 44 -3.33 -4.27 -7.44
N PRO A 45 -2.61 -4.36 -8.58
CA PRO A 45 -3.06 -5.12 -9.74
C PRO A 45 -3.38 -6.59 -9.44
N THR A 46 -2.60 -7.24 -8.58
CA THR A 46 -2.79 -8.66 -8.23
C THR A 46 -4.12 -8.90 -7.50
N ILE A 47 -4.52 -7.98 -6.62
CA ILE A 47 -5.81 -8.04 -5.90
C ILE A 47 -6.97 -7.95 -6.89
N PHE A 48 -6.91 -7.00 -7.83
CA PHE A 48 -7.95 -6.85 -8.83
C PHE A 48 -7.98 -8.00 -9.84
N ASP A 49 -6.81 -8.52 -10.29
CA ASP A 49 -6.77 -9.72 -11.14
C ASP A 49 -7.49 -10.88 -10.47
N HIS A 50 -7.17 -11.15 -9.22
CA HIS A 50 -7.81 -12.21 -8.45
C HIS A 50 -9.33 -11.99 -8.29
N ALA A 51 -9.75 -10.75 -7.96
CA ALA A 51 -11.14 -10.40 -7.78
C ALA A 51 -11.95 -10.57 -9.10
N ILE A 52 -11.46 -10.01 -10.20
CA ILE A 52 -12.16 -10.03 -11.49
C ILE A 52 -12.17 -11.44 -12.08
N ARG A 53 -11.10 -12.21 -11.91
CA ARG A 53 -11.00 -13.59 -12.41
C ARG A 53 -11.98 -14.54 -11.73
N ASN A 54 -12.11 -14.43 -10.41
CA ASN A 54 -12.75 -15.45 -9.60
C ASN A 54 -14.21 -15.16 -9.22
N THR A 55 -14.78 -14.01 -9.63
CA THR A 55 -16.17 -13.68 -9.32
C THR A 55 -16.95 -13.22 -10.56
N ALA A 56 -18.26 -13.44 -10.55
CA ALA A 56 -19.16 -12.93 -11.59
C ALA A 56 -19.62 -11.47 -11.32
N ALA A 57 -19.23 -10.88 -10.19
CA ALA A 57 -19.67 -9.55 -9.80
C ALA A 57 -19.23 -8.44 -10.77
N TYR A 58 -18.20 -8.72 -11.59
CA TYR A 58 -17.69 -7.80 -12.60
C TYR A 58 -18.22 -8.06 -14.01
N ASP A 59 -18.93 -9.18 -14.27
CA ASP A 59 -19.27 -9.61 -15.62
C ASP A 59 -20.23 -8.64 -16.32
N ILE A 60 -21.27 -8.18 -15.63
CA ILE A 60 -22.22 -7.19 -16.17
C ILE A 60 -21.53 -5.86 -16.47
N PRO A 61 -20.83 -5.22 -15.52
CA PRO A 61 -20.10 -3.98 -15.79
C PRO A 61 -19.05 -4.10 -16.90
N ILE A 62 -18.31 -5.22 -16.97
CA ILE A 62 -17.36 -5.48 -18.05
C ILE A 62 -18.08 -5.48 -19.41
N THR A 63 -19.21 -6.19 -19.49
CA THR A 63 -19.99 -6.26 -20.73
C THR A 63 -20.48 -4.89 -21.20
N GLU A 64 -21.02 -4.10 -20.29
CA GLU A 64 -21.58 -2.78 -20.59
C GLU A 64 -20.48 -1.82 -21.07
N LYS A 65 -19.37 -1.76 -20.34
CA LYS A 65 -18.24 -0.86 -20.65
C LYS A 65 -17.49 -1.31 -21.93
N ALA A 66 -17.35 -2.61 -22.15
CA ALA A 66 -16.74 -3.14 -23.36
C ALA A 66 -17.53 -2.81 -24.63
N ARG A 67 -18.87 -2.68 -24.54
CA ARG A 67 -19.73 -2.22 -25.67
C ARG A 67 -19.49 -0.77 -26.04
N ALA A 68 -19.08 0.05 -25.08
CA ALA A 68 -18.72 1.45 -25.32
C ALA A 68 -17.35 1.62 -26.02
N GLY A 69 -16.69 0.51 -26.42
CA GLY A 69 -15.43 0.53 -27.18
C GLY A 69 -14.19 0.87 -26.32
N LYS A 70 -14.27 0.74 -25.00
CA LYS A 70 -13.17 1.04 -24.10
C LYS A 70 -12.05 0.01 -24.21
N THR A 71 -10.80 0.46 -24.03
CA THR A 71 -9.65 -0.44 -23.88
C THR A 71 -9.74 -1.20 -22.55
N ALA A 72 -9.02 -2.31 -22.41
CA ALA A 72 -9.00 -3.09 -21.17
C ALA A 72 -8.50 -2.24 -19.98
N GLU A 73 -7.51 -1.40 -20.18
CA GLU A 73 -6.98 -0.48 -19.17
C GLU A 73 -8.01 0.58 -18.73
N ALA A 74 -8.64 1.27 -19.68
CA ALA A 74 -9.69 2.24 -19.39
C ALA A 74 -10.86 1.61 -18.63
N LEU A 75 -11.24 0.38 -19.02
CA LEU A 75 -12.28 -0.40 -18.36
C LEU A 75 -11.86 -0.79 -16.95
N PHE A 76 -10.63 -1.26 -16.77
CA PHE A 76 -10.08 -1.57 -15.45
C PHE A 76 -10.16 -0.37 -14.51
N PHE A 77 -9.62 0.79 -14.91
CA PHE A 77 -9.64 1.97 -14.03
C PHE A 77 -11.05 2.45 -13.69
N GLU A 78 -12.02 2.24 -14.56
CA GLU A 78 -13.41 2.53 -14.21
C GLU A 78 -13.96 1.57 -13.15
N LEU A 79 -13.72 0.26 -13.30
CA LEU A 79 -14.15 -0.73 -12.31
C LEU A 79 -13.46 -0.50 -10.96
N ALA A 80 -12.15 -0.23 -10.98
CA ALA A 80 -11.38 0.02 -9.77
C ALA A 80 -11.83 1.32 -9.06
N LEU A 81 -12.12 2.38 -9.81
CA LEU A 81 -12.65 3.63 -9.26
C LEU A 81 -14.04 3.44 -8.66
N GLU A 82 -14.94 2.70 -9.30
CA GLU A 82 -16.26 2.38 -8.73
C GLU A 82 -16.13 1.72 -7.35
N ASP A 83 -15.29 0.69 -7.26
CA ASP A 83 -15.09 -0.06 -6.00
C ASP A 83 -14.39 0.80 -4.93
N LEU A 84 -13.35 1.55 -5.32
CA LEU A 84 -12.59 2.39 -4.38
C LEU A 84 -13.36 3.63 -3.93
N VAL A 85 -14.21 4.20 -4.76
CA VAL A 85 -15.13 5.27 -4.35
C VAL A 85 -16.13 4.76 -3.30
N CYS A 86 -16.73 3.58 -3.50
CA CYS A 86 -17.58 2.95 -2.51
C CYS A 86 -16.83 2.69 -1.18
N ALA A 87 -15.59 2.21 -1.26
CA ALA A 87 -14.75 2.00 -0.09
C ALA A 87 -14.39 3.35 0.60
N ALA A 88 -14.04 4.38 -0.18
CA ALA A 88 -13.75 5.71 0.34
C ALA A 88 -14.94 6.31 1.10
N ASP A 89 -16.15 6.15 0.55
CA ASP A 89 -17.38 6.60 1.21
C ASP A 89 -17.64 5.85 2.53
N LEU A 90 -17.32 4.56 2.58
CA LEU A 90 -17.44 3.75 3.80
C LEU A 90 -16.40 4.18 4.87
N PHE A 91 -15.21 4.55 4.49
CA PHE A 91 -14.16 5.03 5.40
C PHE A 91 -14.28 6.54 5.71
N ARG A 92 -15.13 7.28 5.00
CA ARG A 92 -15.29 8.74 5.15
C ARG A 92 -15.55 9.19 6.59
N PRO A 93 -16.43 8.53 7.38
CA PRO A 93 -16.65 8.90 8.77
C PRO A 93 -15.41 8.77 9.66
N ILE A 94 -14.52 7.80 9.36
CA ILE A 94 -13.23 7.66 10.05
C ILE A 94 -12.32 8.80 9.67
N HIS A 95 -12.21 9.11 8.38
CA HIS A 95 -11.38 10.19 7.87
C HIS A 95 -11.77 11.54 8.52
N GLU A 96 -13.06 11.85 8.57
CA GLU A 96 -13.55 13.09 9.18
C GLU A 96 -13.29 13.14 10.68
N ARG A 97 -13.62 12.06 11.41
CA ARG A 97 -13.42 11.97 12.87
C ARG A 97 -11.96 12.05 13.28
N THR A 98 -11.05 11.52 12.46
CA THR A 98 -9.60 11.55 12.73
C THR A 98 -8.90 12.78 12.13
N ASN A 99 -9.67 13.73 11.59
CA ASN A 99 -9.11 14.87 10.85
C ASN A 99 -8.10 14.44 9.78
N GLY A 100 -8.43 13.40 9.02
CA GLY A 100 -7.62 12.86 7.92
C GLY A 100 -6.33 12.13 8.35
N VAL A 101 -6.17 11.77 9.63
CA VAL A 101 -5.08 10.88 10.04
C VAL A 101 -5.29 9.48 9.49
N ASP A 102 -6.54 9.03 9.44
CA ASP A 102 -6.92 7.70 8.95
C ASP A 102 -8.15 7.76 8.04
N GLY A 103 -8.72 6.63 7.68
CA GLY A 103 -9.88 6.53 6.80
C GLY A 103 -9.52 6.61 5.32
N TRP A 104 -8.35 6.11 4.93
CA TRP A 104 -7.81 6.19 3.59
C TRP A 104 -8.04 4.93 2.76
N VAL A 105 -8.19 5.12 1.46
CA VAL A 105 -8.12 4.07 0.44
C VAL A 105 -7.03 4.39 -0.57
N SER A 106 -6.40 3.38 -1.20
CA SER A 106 -5.30 3.61 -2.15
C SER A 106 -5.61 2.99 -3.51
N LEU A 107 -5.45 3.78 -4.59
CA LEU A 107 -5.48 3.35 -5.99
C LEU A 107 -4.09 3.48 -6.60
N GLU A 108 -3.56 2.41 -7.16
CA GLU A 108 -2.25 2.41 -7.81
C GLU A 108 -2.35 2.85 -9.28
N VAL A 109 -1.42 3.68 -9.72
CA VAL A 109 -1.22 3.99 -11.15
C VAL A 109 -0.80 2.72 -11.91
N SER A 110 -0.86 2.73 -13.24
CA SER A 110 -0.37 1.60 -14.05
C SER A 110 1.09 1.29 -13.69
N PRO A 111 1.44 0.02 -13.39
CA PRO A 111 2.82 -0.37 -13.08
C PRO A 111 3.78 -0.18 -14.26
N LEU A 112 3.24 -0.02 -15.48
CA LEU A 112 4.05 0.29 -16.67
C LEU A 112 4.72 1.66 -16.57
N LEU A 113 4.21 2.54 -15.70
CA LEU A 113 4.72 3.90 -15.48
C LEU A 113 5.80 4.00 -14.40
N ALA A 114 6.21 2.87 -13.79
CA ALA A 114 7.10 2.85 -12.63
C ALA A 114 8.46 3.55 -12.82
N TYR A 115 8.85 3.84 -14.06
CA TYR A 115 10.11 4.50 -14.42
C TYR A 115 9.90 5.75 -15.29
N ASP A 116 8.67 6.24 -15.39
CA ASP A 116 8.28 7.43 -16.19
C ASP A 116 7.57 8.44 -15.28
N ALA A 117 8.29 9.47 -14.84
CA ALA A 117 7.74 10.48 -13.93
C ALA A 117 6.66 11.36 -14.58
N PRO A 118 6.82 11.89 -15.82
CA PRO A 118 5.79 12.69 -16.47
C PRO A 118 4.45 11.95 -16.60
N ASP A 119 4.46 10.73 -17.11
CA ASP A 119 3.24 9.96 -17.33
C ASP A 119 2.65 9.46 -16.00
N THR A 120 3.48 9.12 -15.01
CA THR A 120 3.02 8.82 -13.63
C THR A 120 2.27 10.01 -13.03
N LEU A 121 2.80 11.23 -13.17
CA LEU A 121 2.14 12.43 -12.65
C LEU A 121 0.83 12.72 -13.38
N ALA A 122 0.80 12.56 -14.70
CA ALA A 122 -0.41 12.76 -15.51
C ALA A 122 -1.51 11.78 -15.09
N ALA A 123 -1.18 10.50 -14.96
CA ALA A 123 -2.09 9.45 -14.49
C ALA A 123 -2.57 9.72 -13.04
N ALA A 124 -1.68 10.14 -12.15
CA ALA A 124 -2.05 10.48 -10.77
C ALA A 124 -3.07 11.60 -10.70
N LYS A 125 -2.88 12.68 -11.49
CA LYS A 125 -3.80 13.80 -11.56
C LYS A 125 -5.17 13.39 -12.11
N GLU A 126 -5.18 12.60 -13.20
CA GLU A 126 -6.41 12.11 -13.81
C GLU A 126 -7.20 11.21 -12.85
N LEU A 127 -6.54 10.20 -12.26
CA LEU A 127 -7.21 9.24 -11.39
C LEU A 127 -7.75 9.93 -10.11
N PHE A 128 -6.99 10.83 -9.51
CA PHE A 128 -7.44 11.58 -8.34
C PHE A 128 -8.67 12.46 -8.65
N ALA A 129 -8.62 13.18 -9.76
CA ALA A 129 -9.75 14.02 -10.19
C ALA A 129 -11.00 13.17 -10.48
N ARG A 130 -10.85 12.02 -11.16
CA ARG A 130 -11.96 11.10 -11.46
C ARG A 130 -12.54 10.45 -10.20
N ALA A 131 -11.73 10.15 -9.21
CA ALA A 131 -12.20 9.58 -7.94
C ALA A 131 -13.09 10.56 -7.17
N GLY A 132 -12.77 11.86 -7.18
CA GLY A 132 -13.54 12.91 -6.51
C GLY A 132 -13.72 12.66 -5.01
N ARG A 133 -12.76 12.01 -4.35
CA ARG A 133 -12.80 11.69 -2.92
C ARG A 133 -11.54 12.20 -2.22
N PRO A 134 -11.68 12.98 -1.12
CA PRO A 134 -10.54 13.55 -0.41
C PRO A 134 -9.70 12.51 0.35
N ASN A 135 -10.28 11.36 0.64
CA ASN A 135 -9.65 10.26 1.38
C ASN A 135 -9.16 9.14 0.45
N LEU A 136 -8.75 9.47 -0.75
CA LEU A 136 -8.12 8.55 -1.69
C LEU A 136 -6.67 8.96 -1.91
N LEU A 137 -5.75 8.03 -1.67
CA LEU A 137 -4.33 8.14 -1.96
C LEU A 137 -4.06 7.58 -3.36
N ILE A 138 -3.31 8.28 -4.18
CA ILE A 138 -2.74 7.70 -5.39
C ILE A 138 -1.46 6.96 -5.02
N LYS A 139 -1.39 5.68 -5.37
CA LYS A 139 -0.25 4.84 -5.08
C LYS A 139 0.76 4.91 -6.23
N ILE A 140 1.98 5.34 -5.91
CA ILE A 140 3.06 5.60 -6.88
C ILE A 140 4.29 4.79 -6.47
N PRO A 141 4.95 4.05 -7.38
CA PRO A 141 6.20 3.36 -7.09
C PRO A 141 7.31 4.33 -6.64
N GLY A 142 8.01 3.99 -5.56
CA GLY A 142 9.13 4.77 -5.02
C GLY A 142 10.47 4.46 -5.71
N THR A 143 10.47 4.27 -7.04
CA THR A 143 11.69 4.16 -7.83
C THR A 143 12.40 5.50 -7.91
N ALA A 144 13.71 5.50 -8.12
CA ALA A 144 14.46 6.76 -8.25
C ALA A 144 13.90 7.65 -9.37
N GLN A 145 13.40 7.06 -10.45
CA GLN A 145 12.81 7.77 -11.58
C GLN A 145 11.46 8.39 -11.25
N SER A 146 10.68 7.80 -10.34
CA SER A 146 9.35 8.31 -9.95
C SER A 146 9.38 9.36 -8.84
N LEU A 147 10.52 9.57 -8.16
CA LEU A 147 10.62 10.59 -7.09
C LEU A 147 10.17 11.99 -7.53
N PRO A 148 10.51 12.50 -8.75
CA PRO A 148 9.97 13.78 -9.21
C PRO A 148 8.46 13.80 -9.32
N ALA A 149 7.83 12.70 -9.76
CA ALA A 149 6.37 12.61 -9.84
C ALA A 149 5.71 12.65 -8.45
N ILE A 150 6.35 12.06 -7.43
CA ILE A 150 5.89 12.12 -6.04
C ILE A 150 5.92 13.56 -5.54
N GLU A 151 7.04 14.27 -5.71
CA GLU A 151 7.16 15.68 -5.34
C GLU A 151 6.10 16.55 -6.01
N GLU A 152 5.92 16.41 -7.33
CA GLU A 152 4.95 17.17 -8.10
C GLU A 152 3.49 16.82 -7.74
N ALA A 153 3.17 15.57 -7.46
CA ALA A 153 1.84 15.16 -7.00
C ALA A 153 1.52 15.80 -5.63
N ILE A 154 2.45 15.75 -4.69
CA ILE A 154 2.30 16.41 -3.39
C ILE A 154 2.17 17.92 -3.56
N PHE A 155 3.00 18.56 -4.41
CA PHE A 155 2.86 19.98 -4.73
C PHE A 155 1.49 20.30 -5.32
N ALA A 156 0.94 19.45 -6.17
CA ALA A 156 -0.42 19.60 -6.72
C ALA A 156 -1.55 19.36 -5.69
N GLY A 157 -1.22 18.93 -4.46
CA GLY A 157 -2.21 18.65 -3.41
C GLY A 157 -2.84 17.26 -3.49
N ILE A 158 -2.21 16.34 -4.21
CA ILE A 158 -2.68 14.96 -4.36
C ILE A 158 -2.07 14.11 -3.23
N PRO A 159 -2.89 13.45 -2.39
CA PRO A 159 -2.40 12.51 -1.39
C PRO A 159 -1.73 11.29 -2.05
N VAL A 160 -0.55 10.89 -1.55
CA VAL A 160 0.27 9.84 -2.18
C VAL A 160 0.58 8.69 -1.22
N ASN A 161 0.40 7.45 -1.69
CA ASN A 161 0.97 6.26 -1.10
C ASN A 161 2.22 5.85 -1.91
N VAL A 162 3.42 6.14 -1.39
CA VAL A 162 4.67 5.72 -2.05
C VAL A 162 4.88 4.24 -1.79
N THR A 163 4.95 3.43 -2.86
CA THR A 163 5.03 1.96 -2.75
C THR A 163 6.35 1.40 -3.29
N LEU A 164 6.56 0.10 -3.14
CA LEU A 164 7.78 -0.62 -3.56
C LEU A 164 9.06 -0.09 -2.89
N LEU A 165 8.96 0.28 -1.60
CA LEU A 165 10.11 0.61 -0.79
C LEU A 165 10.60 -0.65 -0.06
N PHE A 166 11.90 -0.86 -0.09
CA PHE A 166 12.55 -2.02 0.53
C PHE A 166 13.67 -1.63 1.50
N SER A 167 14.21 -0.42 1.46
CA SER A 167 15.29 -0.01 2.36
C SER A 167 15.01 1.33 3.02
N ARG A 168 15.78 1.60 4.07
CA ARG A 168 15.86 2.90 4.73
C ARG A 168 16.17 4.01 3.74
N GLU A 169 17.12 3.77 2.83
CA GLU A 169 17.59 4.74 1.84
C GLU A 169 16.48 5.08 0.84
N GLN A 170 15.75 4.07 0.35
CA GLN A 170 14.59 4.27 -0.53
C GLN A 170 13.47 5.03 0.20
N TYR A 171 13.23 4.68 1.47
CA TYR A 171 12.27 5.43 2.30
C TYR A 171 12.68 6.90 2.46
N LEU A 172 13.95 7.17 2.82
CA LEU A 172 14.43 8.53 3.02
C LEU A 172 14.37 9.37 1.74
N ALA A 173 14.66 8.77 0.58
CA ALA A 173 14.52 9.42 -0.72
C ALA A 173 13.05 9.79 -1.03
N ALA A 174 12.12 8.88 -0.73
CA ALA A 174 10.68 9.13 -0.89
C ALA A 174 10.18 10.21 0.08
N ALA A 175 10.64 10.18 1.34
CA ALA A 175 10.30 11.18 2.34
C ALA A 175 10.87 12.56 2.00
N ASP A 176 12.07 12.62 1.40
CA ASP A 176 12.65 13.87 0.92
C ASP A 176 11.84 14.47 -0.25
N ALA A 177 11.42 13.66 -1.23
CA ALA A 177 10.55 14.10 -2.31
C ALA A 177 9.20 14.62 -1.77
N PHE A 178 8.60 13.92 -0.81
CA PHE A 178 7.41 14.38 -0.10
C PHE A 178 7.63 15.74 0.58
N MET A 179 8.70 15.88 1.38
CA MET A 179 9.00 17.14 2.08
C MET A 179 9.23 18.30 1.11
N ARG A 180 9.96 18.08 -0.01
CA ARG A 180 10.12 19.13 -1.03
C ARG A 180 8.79 19.58 -1.61
N GLY A 181 7.87 18.64 -1.90
CA GLY A 181 6.52 18.98 -2.36
C GLY A 181 5.76 19.85 -1.36
N ILE A 182 5.85 19.53 -0.05
CA ILE A 182 5.22 20.33 1.02
C ILE A 182 5.90 21.69 1.18
N GLU A 183 7.24 21.76 1.16
CA GLU A 183 8.00 23.02 1.24
C GLU A 183 7.60 23.97 0.11
N ARG A 184 7.50 23.49 -1.12
CA ARG A 184 7.03 24.26 -2.27
C ARG A 184 5.59 24.76 -2.11
N ARG A 185 4.70 23.97 -1.49
CA ARG A 185 3.34 24.43 -1.16
C ARG A 185 3.35 25.59 -0.17
N ILE A 186 4.16 25.47 0.89
CA ILE A 186 4.34 26.53 1.90
C ILE A 186 4.85 27.81 1.24
N GLU A 187 5.86 27.71 0.37
CA GLU A 187 6.44 28.84 -0.36
C GLU A 187 5.42 29.50 -1.31
N ALA A 188 4.56 28.69 -1.93
CA ALA A 188 3.49 29.17 -2.81
C ALA A 188 2.23 29.67 -2.06
N GLY A 189 2.21 29.63 -0.72
CA GLY A 189 1.05 30.01 0.09
C GLY A 189 -0.14 29.06 -0.03
N LEU A 190 0.10 27.82 -0.46
CA LEU A 190 -0.91 26.76 -0.56
C LEU A 190 -1.00 25.98 0.76
N ASP A 191 -2.17 25.35 1.01
CA ASP A 191 -2.35 24.47 2.17
C ASP A 191 -1.34 23.31 2.18
N PRO A 192 -0.42 23.22 3.16
CA PRO A 192 0.58 22.16 3.24
C PRO A 192 0.03 20.83 3.81
N ASN A 193 -1.24 20.79 4.18
CA ASN A 193 -1.89 19.62 4.75
C ASN A 193 -2.23 18.58 3.66
N VAL A 194 -1.21 17.97 3.06
CA VAL A 194 -1.36 16.88 2.08
C VAL A 194 -0.88 15.58 2.71
N ALA A 195 -1.76 14.58 2.75
CA ALA A 195 -1.44 13.29 3.37
C ALA A 195 -0.53 12.45 2.50
N SER A 196 0.34 11.68 3.15
CA SER A 196 1.14 10.65 2.47
C SER A 196 1.44 9.48 3.41
N VAL A 197 1.60 8.29 2.81
CA VAL A 197 2.18 7.12 3.45
C VAL A 197 3.32 6.56 2.59
N ALA A 198 4.27 5.88 3.24
CA ALA A 198 5.43 5.25 2.59
C ALA A 198 5.41 3.75 2.90
N SER A 199 5.10 2.94 1.89
CA SER A 199 4.88 1.50 2.01
C SER A 199 6.20 0.73 1.91
N LEU A 200 6.74 0.32 3.06
CA LEU A 200 7.91 -0.54 3.17
C LEU A 200 7.49 -2.01 3.14
N PHE A 201 8.07 -2.77 2.21
CA PHE A 201 7.77 -4.19 2.01
C PHE A 201 8.60 -5.07 2.95
N VAL A 202 7.94 -5.95 3.71
CA VAL A 202 8.57 -6.70 4.79
C VAL A 202 8.86 -8.16 4.41
N SER A 203 7.84 -9.00 4.20
CA SER A 203 8.04 -10.46 4.06
C SER A 203 8.85 -10.89 2.84
N ARG A 204 8.97 -10.04 1.82
CA ARG A 204 9.75 -10.35 0.62
C ARG A 204 11.24 -10.50 0.91
N TRP A 205 11.76 -9.80 1.91
CA TRP A 205 13.13 -9.95 2.36
C TRP A 205 13.43 -11.37 2.84
N ASP A 206 12.59 -11.86 3.71
CA ASP A 206 12.77 -13.20 4.29
C ASP A 206 12.57 -14.29 3.24
N SER A 207 11.61 -14.10 2.33
CA SER A 207 11.42 -15.01 1.19
C SER A 207 12.65 -15.08 0.28
N ALA A 208 13.34 -13.97 0.04
CA ALA A 208 14.52 -13.92 -0.83
C ALA A 208 15.75 -14.62 -0.24
N VAL A 209 15.82 -14.73 1.09
CA VAL A 209 16.97 -15.35 1.77
C VAL A 209 16.66 -16.71 2.40
N ALA A 210 15.41 -17.19 2.37
CA ALA A 210 14.93 -18.37 3.10
C ALA A 210 15.76 -19.63 2.93
N LYS A 211 16.42 -19.82 1.76
CA LYS A 211 17.27 -20.99 1.44
C LYS A 211 18.78 -20.69 1.52
N ARG A 212 19.14 -19.51 1.99
CA ARG A 212 20.52 -18.98 1.91
C ARG A 212 21.12 -18.65 3.27
N VAL A 213 20.30 -18.66 4.33
CA VAL A 213 20.72 -18.28 5.68
C VAL A 213 20.45 -19.42 6.66
N PRO A 214 21.19 -19.51 7.76
CA PRO A 214 20.94 -20.47 8.85
C PRO A 214 19.55 -20.27 9.48
N ASP A 215 18.97 -21.33 10.04
CA ASP A 215 17.62 -21.33 10.64
C ASP A 215 17.45 -20.26 11.73
N ASN A 216 18.48 -19.95 12.51
CA ASN A 216 18.42 -18.91 13.54
C ASN A 216 18.29 -17.49 12.99
N LEU A 217 18.46 -17.27 11.68
CA LEU A 217 18.23 -16.02 10.98
C LEU A 217 16.92 -16.01 10.18
N ALA A 218 16.22 -17.15 10.10
CA ALA A 218 14.97 -17.24 9.35
C ALA A 218 13.92 -16.23 9.86
N ASN A 219 13.24 -15.57 8.93
CA ASN A 219 12.15 -14.62 9.20
C ASN A 219 12.53 -13.40 10.08
N ARG A 220 13.80 -13.01 10.08
CA ARG A 220 14.32 -11.87 10.88
C ARG A 220 14.80 -10.69 10.04
N LEU A 221 15.09 -10.90 8.74
CA LEU A 221 15.66 -9.85 7.91
C LEU A 221 14.66 -8.73 7.66
N GLY A 222 13.43 -9.07 7.27
CA GLY A 222 12.38 -8.08 7.01
C GLY A 222 12.06 -7.24 8.26
N ILE A 223 12.05 -7.86 9.44
CA ILE A 223 11.85 -7.16 10.71
C ILE A 223 13.01 -6.20 10.98
N ALA A 224 14.27 -6.64 10.85
CA ALA A 224 15.44 -5.78 11.08
C ALA A 224 15.49 -4.57 10.13
N ILE A 225 15.13 -4.77 8.83
CA ILE A 225 15.00 -3.67 7.87
C ILE A 225 13.89 -2.70 8.28
N ALA A 226 12.74 -3.21 8.72
CA ALA A 226 11.63 -2.37 9.18
C ALA A 226 12.02 -1.56 10.43
N MET A 227 12.68 -2.17 11.40
CA MET A 227 13.20 -1.52 12.62
C MET A 227 14.19 -0.39 12.27
N ARG A 228 15.18 -0.68 11.39
CA ARG A 228 16.13 0.32 10.89
C ARG A 228 15.43 1.51 10.24
N THR A 229 14.42 1.23 9.42
CA THR A 229 13.65 2.27 8.71
C THR A 229 12.77 3.07 9.68
N TYR A 230 12.19 2.42 10.69
CA TYR A 230 11.43 3.10 11.74
C TYR A 230 12.30 4.07 12.54
N GLY A 231 13.50 3.65 12.95
CA GLY A 231 14.46 4.54 13.63
C GLY A 231 14.80 5.77 12.77
N ALA A 232 15.03 5.57 11.47
CA ALA A 232 15.27 6.69 10.54
C ALA A 232 14.05 7.62 10.39
N ALA A 233 12.84 7.07 10.38
CA ALA A 233 11.61 7.85 10.33
C ALA A 233 11.43 8.70 11.60
N CYS A 234 11.66 8.12 12.77
CA CYS A 234 11.64 8.84 14.03
C CYS A 234 12.67 9.99 14.05
N ALA A 235 13.89 9.73 13.60
CA ALA A 235 14.95 10.75 13.50
C ALA A 235 14.58 11.86 12.50
N LEU A 236 13.97 11.51 11.36
CA LEU A 236 13.49 12.48 10.38
C LEU A 236 12.43 13.40 10.98
N LEU A 237 11.45 12.85 11.70
CA LEU A 237 10.39 13.61 12.34
C LEU A 237 10.90 14.49 13.51
N ALA A 238 12.03 14.14 14.12
CA ALA A 238 12.71 14.96 15.11
C ALA A 238 13.61 16.04 14.48
N SER A 239 13.85 16.01 13.17
CA SER A 239 14.76 16.94 12.49
C SER A 239 14.22 18.37 12.46
N GLN A 240 15.13 19.36 12.46
CA GLN A 240 14.76 20.79 12.35
C GLN A 240 14.00 21.09 11.04
N ARG A 241 14.33 20.39 9.94
CA ARG A 241 13.63 20.56 8.66
C ARG A 241 12.17 20.16 8.79
N TRP A 242 11.91 18.98 9.34
CA TRP A 242 10.54 18.52 9.55
C TRP A 242 9.77 19.42 10.53
N GLN A 243 10.39 19.82 11.64
CA GLN A 243 9.74 20.70 12.61
C GLN A 243 9.32 22.04 11.98
N ARG A 244 10.11 22.61 11.04
CA ARG A 244 9.71 23.80 10.31
C ARG A 244 8.47 23.56 9.42
N ILE A 245 8.42 22.41 8.73
CA ILE A 245 7.27 22.01 7.89
C ILE A 245 6.03 21.82 8.78
N HIS A 246 6.17 21.10 9.87
CA HIS A 246 5.08 20.81 10.82
C HIS A 246 4.48 22.10 11.41
N ASN A 247 5.32 23.04 11.85
CA ASN A 247 4.89 24.32 12.40
C ASN A 247 4.16 25.23 11.37
N ARG A 248 4.25 24.92 10.10
CA ARG A 248 3.51 25.57 9.01
C ARG A 248 2.25 24.79 8.59
N GLY A 249 1.87 23.74 9.32
CA GLY A 249 0.67 22.94 9.08
C GLY A 249 0.91 21.69 8.24
N GLY A 250 2.14 21.35 7.88
CA GLY A 250 2.47 20.10 7.17
C GLY A 250 2.16 18.87 8.02
N ARG A 251 1.63 17.84 7.38
CA ARG A 251 1.31 16.53 7.99
C ARG A 251 2.42 15.54 7.71
N ALA A 252 2.78 14.71 8.69
CA ALA A 252 3.82 13.69 8.53
C ALA A 252 3.43 12.62 7.49
N GLN A 253 4.39 12.24 6.64
CA GLN A 253 4.31 11.00 5.88
C GLN A 253 4.45 9.85 6.86
N ARG A 254 3.45 8.97 6.94
CA ARG A 254 3.48 7.82 7.87
C ARG A 254 4.16 6.63 7.20
N LEU A 255 5.01 5.92 7.95
CA LEU A 255 5.45 4.59 7.52
C LEU A 255 4.26 3.64 7.46
N LEU A 256 4.22 2.85 6.40
CA LEU A 256 3.25 1.80 6.21
C LEU A 256 3.99 0.47 6.00
N TRP A 257 3.71 -0.50 6.85
CA TRP A 257 4.20 -1.87 6.71
C TRP A 257 3.34 -2.60 5.68
N ALA A 258 3.95 -2.94 4.54
CA ALA A 258 3.32 -3.67 3.44
C ALA A 258 3.89 -5.08 3.32
N SER A 259 3.13 -5.97 2.69
CA SER A 259 3.53 -7.38 2.54
C SER A 259 3.81 -8.04 3.90
N THR A 260 2.89 -7.89 4.85
CA THR A 260 3.04 -8.38 6.23
C THR A 260 2.46 -9.79 6.43
N GLY A 261 1.92 -10.42 5.40
CA GLY A 261 1.54 -11.83 5.43
C GLY A 261 2.76 -12.74 5.37
N THR A 262 2.81 -13.76 6.25
CA THR A 262 3.86 -14.78 6.24
C THR A 262 3.73 -15.70 5.03
N LYS A 263 4.87 -16.14 4.48
CA LYS A 263 4.95 -17.06 3.35
C LYS A 263 5.33 -18.48 3.78
N ASP A 264 5.89 -18.63 4.98
CA ASP A 264 6.26 -19.91 5.57
C ASP A 264 5.13 -20.42 6.47
N PRO A 265 4.48 -21.56 6.16
CA PRO A 265 3.37 -22.10 6.94
C PRO A 265 3.79 -22.58 8.35
N ARG A 266 5.10 -22.71 8.63
CA ARG A 266 5.64 -23.08 9.93
C ARG A 266 5.69 -21.90 10.90
N VAL A 267 5.46 -20.68 10.43
CA VAL A 267 5.58 -19.45 11.19
C VAL A 267 4.19 -18.87 11.45
N SER A 268 4.03 -18.22 12.59
CA SER A 268 2.78 -17.55 12.95
C SER A 268 2.31 -16.61 11.85
N ALA A 269 1.03 -16.70 11.48
CA ALA A 269 0.42 -15.83 10.48
C ALA A 269 0.46 -14.34 10.88
N VAL A 270 0.69 -14.03 12.15
CA VAL A 270 0.74 -12.66 12.69
C VAL A 270 2.17 -12.19 13.02
N LEU A 271 3.20 -12.96 12.64
CA LEU A 271 4.60 -12.64 12.97
C LEU A 271 4.96 -11.18 12.71
N TYR A 272 4.76 -10.70 11.48
CA TYR A 272 5.14 -9.33 11.12
C TYR A 272 4.19 -8.30 11.72
N ALA A 273 2.90 -8.64 11.88
CA ALA A 273 1.93 -7.73 12.48
C ALA A 273 2.28 -7.42 13.95
N THR A 274 2.66 -8.45 14.71
CA THR A 274 3.02 -8.32 16.13
C THR A 274 4.42 -7.74 16.32
N ALA A 275 5.40 -8.18 15.52
CA ALA A 275 6.78 -7.70 15.62
C ALA A 275 6.97 -6.24 15.18
N LEU A 276 6.04 -5.68 14.40
CA LEU A 276 6.12 -4.31 13.89
C LEU A 276 5.07 -3.38 14.51
N ALA A 277 4.64 -3.67 15.72
CA ALA A 277 3.77 -2.78 16.49
C ALA A 277 4.49 -1.45 16.76
N ALA A 278 3.97 -0.34 16.22
CA ALA A 278 4.60 0.96 16.36
C ALA A 278 3.57 2.09 16.26
N PRO A 279 3.55 3.06 17.16
CA PRO A 279 2.64 4.18 17.08
C PRO A 279 2.90 5.04 15.84
N CYS A 280 1.89 5.72 15.37
CA CYS A 280 1.93 6.59 14.20
C CYS A 280 2.31 5.90 12.88
N THR A 281 2.28 4.57 12.83
CA THR A 281 2.47 3.76 11.60
C THR A 281 1.16 3.19 11.09
N VAL A 282 1.21 2.62 9.90
CA VAL A 282 0.11 1.87 9.30
C VAL A 282 0.58 0.44 9.05
N ASN A 283 -0.26 -0.54 9.25
CA ASN A 283 0.00 -1.92 8.85
C ASN A 283 -1.12 -2.37 7.89
N THR A 284 -0.77 -2.57 6.62
CA THR A 284 -1.70 -3.14 5.65
C THR A 284 -1.47 -4.64 5.52
N MET A 285 -2.51 -5.41 5.75
CA MET A 285 -2.39 -6.86 5.85
C MET A 285 -3.46 -7.62 5.07
N PRO A 286 -3.14 -8.81 4.56
CA PRO A 286 -4.13 -9.71 3.96
C PRO A 286 -5.23 -10.08 4.95
N GLU A 287 -6.41 -10.39 4.43
CA GLU A 287 -7.59 -10.77 5.24
C GLU A 287 -7.31 -11.96 6.20
N GLY A 288 -6.54 -12.95 5.73
CA GLY A 288 -6.13 -14.08 6.57
C GLY A 288 -5.29 -13.66 7.77
N THR A 289 -4.35 -12.74 7.58
CA THR A 289 -3.53 -12.17 8.66
C THR A 289 -4.39 -11.34 9.63
N LEU A 290 -5.32 -10.53 9.11
CA LEU A 290 -6.25 -9.75 9.95
C LEU A 290 -7.11 -10.65 10.84
N LYS A 291 -7.65 -11.75 10.29
CA LYS A 291 -8.45 -12.73 11.06
C LYS A 291 -7.62 -13.44 12.11
N ALA A 292 -6.39 -13.83 11.77
CA ALA A 292 -5.45 -14.45 12.72
C ALA A 292 -5.06 -13.46 13.84
N LEU A 293 -4.83 -12.18 13.49
CA LEU A 293 -4.55 -11.13 14.47
C LEU A 293 -5.74 -10.88 15.41
N ALA A 294 -6.95 -10.91 14.90
CA ALA A 294 -8.15 -10.77 15.72
C ALA A 294 -8.30 -11.91 16.77
N ALA A 295 -7.81 -13.10 16.46
CA ALA A 295 -7.78 -14.23 17.38
C ALA A 295 -6.58 -14.19 18.35
N HIS A 296 -5.58 -13.34 18.11
CA HIS A 296 -4.42 -13.15 18.96
C HIS A 296 -4.79 -12.28 20.16
N THR A 297 -4.38 -12.65 21.37
CA THR A 297 -4.77 -11.96 22.60
C THR A 297 -3.59 -11.44 23.41
N GLU A 298 -2.36 -11.73 22.98
CA GLU A 298 -1.14 -11.28 23.66
C GLU A 298 -0.86 -9.81 23.32
N SER A 299 -0.32 -9.08 24.28
CA SER A 299 0.15 -7.71 24.06
C SER A 299 1.45 -7.72 23.26
N ASN A 300 1.59 -6.78 22.34
CA ASN A 300 2.79 -6.63 21.53
C ASN A 300 3.75 -5.63 22.20
N GLU A 301 5.05 -5.92 22.12
CA GLU A 301 6.07 -4.93 22.44
C GLU A 301 6.13 -3.90 21.30
N LEU A 302 6.25 -2.61 21.64
CA LEU A 302 6.40 -1.56 20.66
C LEU A 302 7.83 -1.54 20.11
N LEU A 303 7.96 -1.24 18.82
CA LEU A 303 9.27 -1.01 18.22
C LEU A 303 10.01 0.14 18.93
N PRO A 304 11.30 -0.04 19.26
CA PRO A 304 12.12 1.01 19.81
C PRO A 304 12.36 2.12 18.77
N VAL A 305 12.27 3.37 19.22
CA VAL A 305 12.36 4.55 18.34
C VAL A 305 13.74 4.76 17.71
N ASP A 306 14.76 4.11 18.23
CA ASP A 306 16.14 4.12 17.73
C ASP A 306 16.46 2.95 16.80
N GLY A 307 15.48 2.05 16.55
CA GLY A 307 15.66 0.84 15.76
C GLY A 307 16.20 -0.36 16.53
N GLY A 308 16.47 -0.23 17.85
CA GLY A 308 16.87 -1.33 18.73
C GLY A 308 18.11 -2.11 18.24
N ASP A 309 18.01 -3.43 18.19
CA ASP A 309 19.12 -4.32 17.81
C ASP A 309 19.26 -4.57 16.30
N CYS A 310 18.54 -3.82 15.47
CA CYS A 310 18.49 -4.07 14.02
C CYS A 310 19.86 -4.13 13.36
N GLU A 311 20.81 -3.26 13.73
CA GLU A 311 22.16 -3.24 13.16
C GLU A 311 22.97 -4.50 13.53
N MET A 312 22.78 -5.01 14.73
CA MET A 312 23.39 -6.28 15.16
C MET A 312 22.84 -7.46 14.33
N VAL A 313 21.53 -7.49 14.10
CA VAL A 313 20.87 -8.51 13.30
C VAL A 313 21.33 -8.42 11.84
N LEU A 314 21.34 -7.22 11.24
CA LEU A 314 21.81 -7.01 9.87
C LEU A 314 23.28 -7.40 9.70
N GLY A 315 24.13 -7.15 10.71
CA GLY A 315 25.50 -7.64 10.74
C GLY A 315 25.62 -9.17 10.74
N GLN A 316 24.64 -9.89 11.29
CA GLN A 316 24.59 -11.36 11.20
C GLN A 316 24.27 -11.82 9.77
N PHE A 317 23.34 -11.15 9.08
CA PHE A 317 23.05 -11.42 7.67
C PHE A 317 24.24 -11.10 6.75
N ALA A 318 24.94 -10.01 7.00
CA ALA A 318 26.16 -9.69 6.24
C ALA A 318 27.23 -10.78 6.39
N ARG A 319 27.45 -11.30 7.62
CA ARG A 319 28.36 -12.45 7.86
C ARG A 319 27.88 -13.74 7.19
N ALA A 320 26.57 -13.90 6.99
CA ALA A 320 26.00 -15.00 6.22
C ALA A 320 26.06 -14.76 4.69
N GLY A 321 26.72 -13.69 4.22
CA GLY A 321 26.90 -13.41 2.80
C GLY A 321 25.72 -12.70 2.12
N VAL A 322 24.84 -12.07 2.89
CA VAL A 322 23.73 -11.27 2.37
C VAL A 322 24.18 -9.80 2.24
N ASP A 323 24.33 -9.33 1.01
CA ASP A 323 24.46 -7.91 0.70
C ASP A 323 23.06 -7.27 0.72
N VAL A 324 22.78 -6.53 1.79
CA VAL A 324 21.46 -5.93 2.04
C VAL A 324 21.13 -4.86 1.00
N ASP A 325 22.09 -4.05 0.61
CA ASP A 325 21.87 -2.93 -0.33
C ASP A 325 21.60 -3.44 -1.75
N ALA A 326 22.43 -4.40 -2.21
CA ALA A 326 22.20 -5.07 -3.49
C ALA A 326 20.87 -5.84 -3.50
N LEU A 327 20.50 -6.45 -2.37
CA LEU A 327 19.22 -7.16 -2.25
C LEU A 327 18.04 -6.20 -2.27
N ALA A 328 18.12 -5.03 -1.63
CA ALA A 328 17.08 -3.99 -1.66
C ALA A 328 16.81 -3.52 -3.09
N ALA A 329 17.86 -3.20 -3.84
CA ALA A 329 17.77 -2.76 -5.23
C ALA A 329 17.10 -3.85 -6.09
N ARG A 330 17.53 -5.11 -5.95
CA ARG A 330 16.96 -6.24 -6.66
C ARG A 330 15.48 -6.46 -6.31
N LEU A 331 15.11 -6.42 -5.04
CA LEU A 331 13.73 -6.59 -4.59
C LEU A 331 12.81 -5.50 -5.12
N GLN A 332 13.29 -4.28 -5.29
CA GLN A 332 12.51 -3.19 -5.89
C GLN A 332 12.24 -3.47 -7.37
N VAL A 333 13.25 -3.88 -8.13
CA VAL A 333 13.10 -4.25 -9.55
C VAL A 333 12.16 -5.45 -9.70
N GLU A 334 12.41 -6.55 -8.98
CA GLU A 334 11.57 -7.74 -8.99
C GLU A 334 10.12 -7.44 -8.57
N GLY A 335 9.96 -6.49 -7.65
CA GLY A 335 8.65 -5.99 -7.21
C GLY A 335 7.90 -5.28 -8.32
N ALA A 336 8.56 -4.37 -9.04
CA ALA A 336 7.97 -3.66 -10.18
C ALA A 336 7.61 -4.63 -11.31
N GLU A 337 8.52 -5.54 -11.67
CA GLU A 337 8.26 -6.58 -12.67
C GLU A 337 7.11 -7.51 -12.28
N SER A 338 6.99 -7.85 -10.99
CA SER A 338 5.88 -8.67 -10.50
C SER A 338 4.54 -7.96 -10.68
N PHE A 339 4.51 -6.64 -10.46
CA PHE A 339 3.30 -5.84 -10.68
C PHE A 339 2.97 -5.70 -12.17
N VAL A 340 3.97 -5.57 -13.03
CA VAL A 340 3.76 -5.60 -14.51
C VAL A 340 3.15 -6.94 -14.93
N ARG A 341 3.71 -8.07 -14.48
CA ARG A 341 3.13 -9.39 -14.78
C ARG A 341 1.67 -9.51 -14.32
N SER A 342 1.36 -9.08 -13.09
CA SER A 342 -0.02 -9.09 -12.59
C SER A 342 -0.94 -8.16 -13.39
N TRP A 343 -0.40 -7.06 -13.89
CA TRP A 343 -1.12 -6.14 -14.76
C TRP A 343 -1.46 -6.77 -16.11
N ASP A 344 -0.49 -7.40 -16.74
CA ASP A 344 -0.68 -8.09 -18.03
C ASP A 344 -1.71 -9.21 -17.90
N ASP A 345 -1.64 -10.00 -16.83
CA ASP A 345 -2.63 -11.02 -16.51
C ASP A 345 -4.03 -10.42 -16.33
N LEU A 346 -4.15 -9.33 -15.60
CA LEU A 346 -5.40 -8.61 -15.38
C LEU A 346 -5.99 -8.07 -16.70
N MET A 347 -5.16 -7.47 -17.57
CA MET A 347 -5.59 -6.99 -18.88
C MET A 347 -6.06 -8.13 -19.78
N ALA A 348 -5.38 -9.28 -19.74
CA ALA A 348 -5.78 -10.49 -20.46
C ALA A 348 -7.13 -11.03 -19.96
N VAL A 349 -7.35 -11.07 -18.65
CA VAL A 349 -8.63 -11.52 -18.05
C VAL A 349 -9.78 -10.61 -18.46
N ILE A 350 -9.61 -9.30 -18.38
CA ILE A 350 -10.64 -8.33 -18.78
C ILE A 350 -10.97 -8.48 -20.27
N SER A 351 -9.96 -8.61 -21.13
CA SER A 351 -10.12 -8.79 -22.56
C SER A 351 -10.86 -10.09 -22.90
N SER A 352 -10.49 -11.20 -22.25
CA SER A 352 -11.11 -12.50 -22.43
C SER A 352 -12.57 -12.50 -21.99
N LYS A 353 -12.87 -12.01 -20.77
CA LYS A 353 -14.25 -11.87 -20.29
C LYS A 353 -15.10 -10.99 -21.22
N SER A 354 -14.54 -9.89 -21.70
CA SER A 354 -15.21 -8.99 -22.64
C SER A 354 -15.58 -9.69 -23.95
N ALA A 355 -14.71 -10.55 -24.49
CA ALA A 355 -14.95 -11.30 -25.73
C ALA A 355 -16.02 -12.40 -25.54
N THR A 356 -15.89 -13.19 -24.47
CA THR A 356 -16.84 -14.29 -24.16
C THR A 356 -18.26 -13.77 -23.96
N LEU A 357 -18.41 -12.71 -23.15
CA LEU A 357 -19.70 -12.11 -22.85
C LEU A 357 -20.36 -11.43 -24.06
N ARG A 358 -19.57 -10.99 -25.05
CA ARG A 358 -20.10 -10.53 -26.37
C ARG A 358 -20.66 -11.70 -27.20
N GLN A 359 -19.98 -12.84 -27.23
CA GLN A 359 -20.37 -14.03 -28.00
C GLN A 359 -21.65 -14.69 -27.45
N GLU A 360 -21.74 -14.89 -26.13
CA GLU A 360 -22.91 -15.51 -25.47
C GLU A 360 -24.19 -14.74 -25.74
N ARG A 361 -24.14 -13.40 -25.69
CA ARG A 361 -25.32 -12.56 -26.00
C ARG A 361 -25.64 -12.44 -27.48
N SER A 362 -24.67 -12.63 -28.37
CA SER A 362 -24.95 -12.72 -29.82
C SER A 362 -25.69 -14.02 -30.14
N ALA A 363 -25.32 -15.12 -29.48
CA ALA A 363 -26.01 -16.40 -29.62
C ALA A 363 -27.44 -16.36 -29.07
N SER A 364 -27.67 -15.70 -27.90
CA SER A 364 -29.00 -15.60 -27.29
C SER A 364 -29.96 -14.59 -27.98
N ARG A 365 -29.51 -13.83 -28.98
CA ARG A 365 -30.37 -12.96 -29.81
C ARG A 365 -30.80 -13.64 -31.13
N VAL A 366 -30.25 -14.80 -31.42
CA VAL A 366 -30.54 -15.58 -32.64
C VAL A 366 -31.52 -16.72 -32.35
N THR A 367 -31.81 -17.00 -31.10
CA THR A 367 -32.86 -17.89 -30.61
C THR A 367 -34.07 -17.10 -30.12
#